data_957e94eb25f8f4a98891dc43dc9a53f4
#
_entry.id   957e94eb25f8f4a98891dc43dc9a53f4
#
_cell.length_a   1.000
_cell.length_b   1.000
_cell.length_c   1.000
_cell.angle_alpha   90.00
_cell.angle_beta   90.00
_cell.angle_gamma   90.00
#
_symmetry.space_group_name_H-M   'P 1'
#
loop_
_entity.id
_entity.type
_entity.pdbx_description
1 polymer ?
#
loop_
_entity_poly.entity_id
_entity_poly.type
_entity_poly.pdbx_seq_one_letter_code
_entity_poly.pdbx_strand_id
1 'polypeptide(L)'
;MKKKYSHIIWDWNGTLLNDVVWCIEIMNSMLIKRGITPLLDVHAYHEVFCFPIIEYYKNVGFDFGKESFENLAMEFIDAYHSNQSGNSKLYTNAEFILKWFYKNEMTQIILSASKADNLLRQLGEFNINHYFDALLGLSDVYAKSKVEIGLDYMVKNKIKNALMIGDTIHDYEVSLALGVDCLLISAGHQSKETLLSCGVPVLDDLADILELIEL
;
A
#
# COMPACT_ATOMS: atom_id res chain seq x y z
N MET A 1 -21.41 -14.88 5.44
CA MET A 1 -21.87 -14.11 6.61
C MET A 1 -20.98 -12.90 6.74
N LYS A 2 -21.56 -11.72 6.95
CA LYS A 2 -20.78 -10.52 7.26
C LYS A 2 -20.04 -10.68 8.58
N LYS A 3 -18.85 -10.09 8.69
CA LYS A 3 -18.02 -10.13 9.90
C LYS A 3 -17.99 -8.75 10.56
N LYS A 4 -17.94 -8.75 11.88
CA LYS A 4 -17.83 -7.53 12.68
C LYS A 4 -16.39 -7.35 13.15
N TYR A 5 -15.84 -6.15 12.94
CA TYR A 5 -14.48 -5.79 13.34
C TYR A 5 -14.50 -4.60 14.29
N SER A 6 -13.51 -4.49 15.16
CA SER A 6 -13.30 -3.33 16.00
C SER A 6 -12.38 -2.29 15.36
N HIS A 7 -11.51 -2.74 14.45
CA HIS A 7 -10.50 -1.90 13.79
C HIS A 7 -10.36 -2.25 12.34
N ILE A 8 -10.16 -1.22 11.52
CA ILE A 8 -9.75 -1.34 10.12
C ILE A 8 -8.31 -0.85 10.00
N ILE A 9 -7.44 -1.69 9.46
CA ILE A 9 -6.04 -1.37 9.20
C ILE A 9 -5.88 -1.20 7.70
N TRP A 10 -5.58 0.00 7.26
CA TRP A 10 -5.40 0.35 5.86
C TRP A 10 -3.92 0.33 5.47
N ASP A 11 -3.59 -0.32 4.38
CA ASP A 11 -2.41 0.10 3.63
C ASP A 11 -2.69 1.44 2.92
N TRP A 12 -1.63 2.11 2.45
CA TRP A 12 -1.76 3.43 1.85
C TRP A 12 -1.56 3.42 0.34
N ASN A 13 -0.32 3.13 -0.13
CA ASN A 13 0.05 3.15 -1.56
C ASN A 13 -0.61 1.97 -2.29
N GLY A 14 -1.27 2.22 -3.41
CA GLY A 14 -1.99 1.17 -4.14
C GLY A 14 -3.35 0.77 -3.54
N THR A 15 -3.62 1.13 -2.29
CA THR A 15 -4.88 0.79 -1.59
C THR A 15 -5.83 1.97 -1.47
N LEU A 16 -5.46 3.01 -0.75
CA LEU A 16 -6.22 4.28 -0.67
C LEU A 16 -5.69 5.32 -1.65
N LEU A 17 -4.37 5.38 -1.82
CA LEU A 17 -3.68 6.25 -2.76
C LEU A 17 -3.46 5.53 -4.09
N ASN A 18 -4.01 6.09 -5.17
CA ASN A 18 -3.77 5.64 -6.53
C ASN A 18 -2.50 6.31 -7.07
N ASP A 19 -1.38 5.63 -6.92
CA ASP A 19 -0.05 6.06 -7.35
C ASP A 19 0.62 5.09 -8.33
N VAL A 20 -0.07 4.03 -8.77
CA VAL A 20 0.47 2.98 -9.66
C VAL A 20 1.04 3.59 -10.94
N VAL A 21 0.29 4.46 -11.62
CA VAL A 21 0.74 5.10 -12.88
C VAL A 21 1.96 5.97 -12.62
N TRP A 22 1.98 6.71 -11.51
CA TRP A 22 3.12 7.52 -11.12
C TRP A 22 4.37 6.68 -10.84
N CYS A 23 4.23 5.56 -10.16
CA CYS A 23 5.33 4.59 -9.94
C CYS A 23 5.89 4.05 -11.26
N ILE A 24 5.01 3.73 -12.24
CA ILE A 24 5.40 3.27 -13.57
C ILE A 24 6.17 4.37 -14.32
N GLU A 25 5.71 5.61 -14.28
CA GLU A 25 6.36 6.75 -14.94
C GLU A 25 7.77 7.00 -14.42
N ILE A 26 7.95 6.96 -13.09
CA ILE A 26 9.27 7.07 -12.45
C ILE A 26 10.17 5.92 -12.90
N MET A 27 9.68 4.68 -12.76
CA MET A 27 10.44 3.50 -13.16
C MET A 27 10.85 3.58 -14.62
N ASN A 28 9.93 3.95 -15.52
CA ASN A 28 10.21 4.11 -16.95
C ASN A 28 11.26 5.18 -17.22
N SER A 29 11.22 6.30 -16.50
CA SER A 29 12.26 7.34 -16.61
C SER A 29 13.64 6.78 -16.24
N MET A 30 13.73 5.98 -15.18
CA MET A 30 14.97 5.34 -14.75
C MET A 30 15.48 4.29 -15.74
N LEU A 31 14.57 3.50 -16.33
CA LEU A 31 14.87 2.49 -17.37
C LEU A 31 15.39 3.15 -18.65
N ILE A 32 14.69 4.16 -19.17
CA ILE A 32 15.06 4.90 -20.38
C ILE A 32 16.43 5.54 -20.22
N LYS A 33 16.73 6.16 -19.07
CA LYS A 33 18.04 6.76 -18.76
C LYS A 33 19.19 5.76 -18.91
N ARG A 34 18.91 4.46 -18.73
CA ARG A 34 19.90 3.37 -18.81
C ARG A 34 19.81 2.54 -20.09
N GLY A 35 18.98 2.94 -21.05
CA GLY A 35 18.78 2.21 -22.32
C GLY A 35 18.06 0.88 -22.13
N ILE A 36 17.31 0.71 -21.03
CA ILE A 36 16.48 -0.47 -20.75
C ILE A 36 15.08 -0.21 -21.32
N THR A 37 14.42 -1.25 -21.80
CA THR A 37 13.05 -1.16 -22.35
C THR A 37 12.07 -0.74 -21.27
N PRO A 38 11.28 0.32 -21.45
CA PRO A 38 10.29 0.73 -20.47
C PRO A 38 9.09 -0.22 -20.43
N LEU A 39 8.37 -0.22 -19.31
CA LEU A 39 7.09 -0.91 -19.13
C LEU A 39 6.01 -0.21 -19.99
N LEU A 40 5.26 -0.97 -20.77
CA LEU A 40 4.30 -0.42 -21.71
C LEU A 40 3.03 0.13 -21.05
N ASP A 41 2.56 -0.58 -20.02
CA ASP A 41 1.30 -0.31 -19.36
C ASP A 41 1.25 -0.96 -17.95
N VAL A 42 0.12 -0.83 -17.29
CA VAL A 42 -0.12 -1.42 -15.96
C VAL A 42 -0.06 -2.95 -15.99
N HIS A 43 -0.46 -3.59 -17.09
CA HIS A 43 -0.38 -5.04 -17.21
C HIS A 43 1.09 -5.51 -17.19
N ALA A 44 1.95 -4.89 -18.01
CA ALA A 44 3.39 -5.17 -18.04
C ALA A 44 4.05 -4.89 -16.67
N TYR A 45 3.57 -3.87 -15.95
CA TYR A 45 4.01 -3.60 -14.58
C TYR A 45 3.61 -4.73 -13.62
N HIS A 46 2.37 -5.18 -13.65
CA HIS A 46 1.86 -6.26 -12.80
C HIS A 46 2.58 -7.60 -13.04
N GLU A 47 3.09 -7.86 -14.24
CA GLU A 47 3.85 -9.08 -14.55
C GLU A 47 5.22 -9.12 -13.86
N VAL A 48 5.80 -7.96 -13.56
CA VAL A 48 7.17 -7.87 -13.01
C VAL A 48 7.22 -7.39 -11.55
N PHE A 49 6.17 -6.71 -11.08
CA PHE A 49 6.13 -6.16 -9.73
C PHE A 49 5.97 -7.28 -8.68
N CYS A 50 6.90 -7.35 -7.75
CA CYS A 50 6.90 -8.36 -6.70
C CYS A 50 7.68 -7.90 -5.46
N PHE A 51 7.52 -8.64 -4.38
CA PHE A 51 8.36 -8.55 -3.19
C PHE A 51 9.29 -9.76 -3.07
N PRO A 52 10.49 -9.59 -2.50
CA PRO A 52 11.07 -8.33 -2.03
C PRO A 52 11.37 -7.39 -3.21
N ILE A 53 11.30 -6.09 -2.99
CA ILE A 53 11.41 -5.04 -4.02
C ILE A 53 12.69 -5.13 -4.87
N ILE A 54 13.77 -5.66 -4.33
CA ILE A 54 15.01 -5.92 -5.08
C ILE A 54 14.79 -6.88 -6.28
N GLU A 55 13.88 -7.84 -6.15
CA GLU A 55 13.55 -8.76 -7.25
C GLU A 55 12.76 -8.03 -8.36
N TYR A 56 11.84 -7.11 -8.00
CA TYR A 56 11.18 -6.26 -8.98
C TYR A 56 12.19 -5.45 -9.81
N TYR A 57 13.22 -4.86 -9.17
CA TYR A 57 14.28 -4.14 -9.91
C TYR A 57 15.07 -5.03 -10.85
N LYS A 58 15.35 -6.29 -10.48
CA LYS A 58 15.96 -7.28 -11.38
C LYS A 58 15.04 -7.62 -12.55
N ASN A 59 13.75 -7.85 -12.27
CA ASN A 59 12.77 -8.24 -13.27
C ASN A 59 12.59 -7.17 -14.37
N VAL A 60 12.67 -5.88 -14.01
CA VAL A 60 12.63 -4.79 -14.99
C VAL A 60 13.95 -4.58 -15.73
N GLY A 61 15.03 -5.29 -15.36
CA GLY A 61 16.28 -5.36 -16.12
C GLY A 61 17.46 -4.56 -15.55
N PHE A 62 17.41 -4.07 -14.30
CA PHE A 62 18.59 -3.45 -13.71
C PHE A 62 19.69 -4.48 -13.40
N ASP A 63 20.94 -4.08 -13.67
CA ASP A 63 22.15 -4.87 -13.45
C ASP A 63 22.88 -4.33 -12.20
N PHE A 64 22.75 -5.03 -11.10
CA PHE A 64 23.39 -4.63 -9.83
C PHE A 64 24.92 -4.79 -9.82
N GLY A 65 25.50 -5.37 -10.86
CA GLY A 65 26.95 -5.33 -11.10
C GLY A 65 27.43 -3.96 -11.62
N LYS A 66 26.54 -3.15 -12.19
CA LYS A 66 26.82 -1.81 -12.69
C LYS A 66 26.42 -0.71 -11.73
N GLU A 67 25.32 -0.88 -11.03
CA GLU A 67 24.76 0.13 -10.10
C GLU A 67 24.06 -0.58 -8.94
N SER A 68 24.33 -0.17 -7.70
CA SER A 68 23.77 -0.84 -6.53
C SER A 68 22.25 -0.62 -6.41
N PHE A 69 21.56 -1.60 -5.81
CA PHE A 69 20.14 -1.50 -5.53
C PHE A 69 19.81 -0.26 -4.67
N GLU A 70 20.66 0.05 -3.68
CA GLU A 70 20.48 1.17 -2.78
C GLU A 70 20.44 2.50 -3.54
N ASN A 71 21.35 2.69 -4.53
CA ASN A 71 21.38 3.89 -5.35
C ASN A 71 20.13 4.02 -6.22
N LEU A 72 19.71 2.91 -6.85
CA LEU A 72 18.49 2.86 -7.64
C LEU A 72 17.23 3.12 -6.80
N ALA A 73 17.14 2.53 -5.61
CA ALA A 73 16.04 2.73 -4.69
C ALA A 73 15.98 4.20 -4.21
N MET A 74 17.13 4.81 -3.92
CA MET A 74 17.22 6.23 -3.56
C MET A 74 16.76 7.13 -4.71
N GLU A 75 17.20 6.88 -5.95
CA GLU A 75 16.77 7.63 -7.14
C GLU A 75 15.25 7.56 -7.31
N PHE A 76 14.65 6.37 -7.14
CA PHE A 76 13.20 6.21 -7.19
C PHE A 76 12.49 7.02 -6.10
N ILE A 77 12.93 6.89 -4.85
CA ILE A 77 12.33 7.57 -3.68
C ILE A 77 12.40 9.09 -3.84
N ASP A 78 13.55 9.61 -4.28
CA ASP A 78 13.74 11.05 -4.53
C ASP A 78 12.82 11.56 -5.64
N ALA A 79 12.71 10.82 -6.76
CA ALA A 79 11.80 11.14 -7.85
C ALA A 79 10.33 11.09 -7.41
N TYR A 80 9.95 10.06 -6.63
CA TYR A 80 8.60 9.88 -6.12
C TYR A 80 8.17 11.08 -5.25
N HIS A 81 9.04 11.56 -4.36
CA HIS A 81 8.70 12.64 -3.42
C HIS A 81 8.85 14.04 -4.01
N SER A 82 9.75 14.25 -4.98
CA SER A 82 10.01 15.58 -5.54
C SER A 82 8.87 16.12 -6.41
N ASN A 83 8.07 15.25 -7.03
CA ASN A 83 7.01 15.63 -7.98
C ASN A 83 5.65 14.99 -7.65
N GLN A 84 5.41 14.61 -6.40
CA GLN A 84 4.22 13.84 -6.02
C GLN A 84 2.93 14.66 -6.09
N SER A 85 2.99 15.96 -5.77
CA SER A 85 1.81 16.82 -5.77
C SER A 85 1.17 16.88 -7.15
N GLY A 86 -0.07 16.36 -7.26
CA GLY A 86 -0.85 16.30 -8.49
C GLY A 86 -0.66 15.02 -9.35
N ASN A 87 0.32 14.16 -9.05
CA ASN A 87 0.56 12.92 -9.80
C ASN A 87 -0.08 11.67 -9.16
N SER A 88 -0.59 11.81 -7.95
CA SER A 88 -1.36 10.78 -7.27
C SER A 88 -2.70 11.33 -6.80
N LYS A 89 -3.68 10.46 -6.65
CA LYS A 89 -5.03 10.79 -6.19
C LYS A 89 -5.58 9.65 -5.34
N LEU A 90 -6.63 9.89 -4.59
CA LEU A 90 -7.35 8.80 -3.93
C LEU A 90 -8.02 7.89 -4.96
N TYR A 91 -8.09 6.60 -4.67
CA TYR A 91 -8.94 5.69 -5.44
C TYR A 91 -10.41 6.12 -5.37
N THR A 92 -11.16 5.73 -6.39
CA THR A 92 -12.61 5.88 -6.39
C THR A 92 -13.19 5.25 -5.12
N ASN A 93 -14.14 5.93 -4.49
CA ASN A 93 -14.76 5.52 -3.23
C ASN A 93 -13.86 5.47 -1.98
N ALA A 94 -12.58 5.81 -2.05
CA ALA A 94 -11.72 5.82 -0.86
C ALA A 94 -12.25 6.78 0.22
N GLU A 95 -12.51 8.04 -0.11
CA GLU A 95 -13.06 8.98 0.88
C GLU A 95 -14.48 8.57 1.34
N PHE A 96 -15.30 8.01 0.44
CA PHE A 96 -16.63 7.52 0.78
C PHE A 96 -16.57 6.45 1.87
N ILE A 97 -15.70 5.43 1.70
CA ILE A 97 -15.59 4.31 2.64
C ILE A 97 -14.96 4.75 3.97
N LEU A 98 -13.92 5.61 3.93
CA LEU A 98 -13.32 6.18 5.13
C LEU A 98 -14.35 6.95 5.96
N LYS A 99 -15.14 7.80 5.31
CA LYS A 99 -16.22 8.56 5.95
C LYS A 99 -17.32 7.66 6.50
N TRP A 100 -17.63 6.56 5.81
CA TRP A 100 -18.63 5.61 6.27
C TRP A 100 -18.18 4.93 7.57
N PHE A 101 -16.95 4.44 7.65
CA PHE A 101 -16.39 3.86 8.87
C PHE A 101 -16.32 4.88 10.00
N TYR A 102 -15.89 6.09 9.72
CA TYR A 102 -15.82 7.18 10.70
C TYR A 102 -17.20 7.52 11.30
N LYS A 103 -18.23 7.60 10.46
CA LYS A 103 -19.60 7.87 10.93
C LYS A 103 -20.20 6.74 11.77
N ASN A 104 -19.70 5.52 11.60
CA ASN A 104 -20.11 4.34 12.35
C ASN A 104 -19.14 4.02 13.49
N GLU A 105 -18.35 5.01 13.92
CA GLU A 105 -17.45 4.94 15.09
C GLU A 105 -16.44 3.77 15.02
N MET A 106 -16.08 3.34 13.81
CA MET A 106 -15.06 2.33 13.59
C MET A 106 -13.67 2.94 13.69
N THR A 107 -12.80 2.36 14.49
CA THR A 107 -11.40 2.77 14.59
C THR A 107 -10.66 2.46 13.29
N GLN A 108 -10.03 3.46 12.69
CA GLN A 108 -9.28 3.33 11.45
C GLN A 108 -7.81 3.68 11.66
N ILE A 109 -6.92 2.85 11.12
CA ILE A 109 -5.48 2.98 11.27
C ILE A 109 -4.84 2.85 9.89
N ILE A 110 -3.84 3.68 9.59
CA ILE A 110 -2.94 3.42 8.45
C ILE A 110 -1.71 2.68 8.95
N LEU A 111 -1.33 1.63 8.24
CA LEU A 111 -0.10 0.88 8.43
C LEU A 111 0.64 0.79 7.08
N SER A 112 1.65 1.63 6.88
CA SER A 112 2.34 1.81 5.60
C SER A 112 3.85 1.61 5.72
N ALA A 113 4.48 1.16 4.63
CA ALA A 113 5.94 1.16 4.47
C ALA A 113 6.50 2.56 4.15
N SER A 114 5.65 3.55 3.94
CA SER A 114 6.06 4.94 3.75
C SER A 114 6.58 5.56 5.05
N LYS A 115 7.50 6.53 4.95
CA LYS A 115 7.92 7.31 6.12
C LYS A 115 6.75 8.09 6.70
N ALA A 116 6.67 8.13 8.04
CA ALA A 116 5.56 8.76 8.76
C ALA A 116 5.33 10.23 8.37
N ASP A 117 6.39 11.02 8.18
CA ASP A 117 6.28 12.44 7.78
C ASP A 117 5.71 12.58 6.35
N ASN A 118 6.10 11.70 5.43
CA ASN A 118 5.57 11.70 4.06
C ASN A 118 4.10 11.32 4.04
N LEU A 119 3.74 10.29 4.80
CA LEU A 119 2.34 9.85 4.97
C LEU A 119 1.47 10.98 5.51
N LEU A 120 1.91 11.65 6.58
CA LEU A 120 1.18 12.77 7.18
C LEU A 120 0.98 13.92 6.18
N ARG A 121 2.00 14.26 5.39
CA ARG A 121 1.92 15.28 4.34
C ARG A 121 0.90 14.89 3.27
N GLN A 122 0.97 13.66 2.74
CA GLN A 122 0.06 13.16 1.71
C GLN A 122 -1.40 13.18 2.19
N LEU A 123 -1.67 12.70 3.39
CA LEU A 123 -3.01 12.74 3.99
C LEU A 123 -3.53 14.17 4.14
N GLY A 124 -2.65 15.12 4.46
CA GLY A 124 -2.97 16.54 4.54
C GLY A 124 -3.39 17.14 3.20
N GLU A 125 -2.76 16.72 2.09
CA GLU A 125 -3.12 17.16 0.73
C GLU A 125 -4.56 16.78 0.36
N PHE A 126 -5.05 15.63 0.84
CA PHE A 126 -6.43 15.17 0.63
C PHE A 126 -7.40 15.57 1.74
N ASN A 127 -6.90 16.20 2.82
CA ASN A 127 -7.71 16.59 3.99
C ASN A 127 -8.48 15.43 4.65
N ILE A 128 -7.88 14.24 4.72
CA ILE A 128 -8.49 13.00 5.24
C ILE A 128 -7.88 12.49 6.55
N ASN A 129 -6.90 13.17 7.12
CA ASN A 129 -6.21 12.77 8.37
C ASN A 129 -7.19 12.52 9.51
N HIS A 130 -8.30 13.28 9.55
CA HIS A 130 -9.31 13.21 10.61
C HIS A 130 -10.12 11.91 10.63
N TYR A 131 -10.00 11.07 9.60
CA TYR A 131 -10.62 9.74 9.57
C TYR A 131 -9.82 8.68 10.32
N PHE A 132 -8.56 8.96 10.66
CA PHE A 132 -7.65 7.95 11.21
C PHE A 132 -7.29 8.23 12.67
N ASP A 133 -7.36 7.19 13.49
CA ASP A 133 -6.97 7.22 14.91
C ASP A 133 -5.45 7.09 15.09
N ALA A 134 -4.77 6.46 14.13
CA ALA A 134 -3.31 6.33 14.12
C ALA A 134 -2.74 6.23 12.71
N LEU A 135 -1.52 6.78 12.56
CA LEU A 135 -0.72 6.72 11.34
C LEU A 135 0.59 6.00 11.66
N LEU A 136 0.70 4.77 11.19
CA LEU A 136 1.84 3.90 11.45
C LEU A 136 2.68 3.81 10.17
N GLY A 137 3.69 4.66 10.08
CA GLY A 137 4.68 4.68 9.03
C GLY A 137 6.08 4.34 9.56
N LEU A 138 7.04 4.10 8.68
CA LEU A 138 8.43 3.88 9.07
C LEU A 138 9.05 5.18 9.63
N SER A 139 9.86 5.08 10.69
CA SER A 139 10.57 6.24 11.25
C SER A 139 11.82 6.60 10.44
N ASP A 140 12.54 5.59 9.90
CA ASP A 140 13.71 5.73 9.03
C ASP A 140 13.95 4.46 8.19
N VAL A 141 15.00 4.46 7.35
CA VAL A 141 15.36 3.35 6.45
C VAL A 141 15.84 2.09 7.21
N TYR A 142 16.22 2.23 8.47
CA TYR A 142 16.68 1.15 9.36
C TYR A 142 15.64 0.79 10.40
N ALA A 143 14.43 1.37 10.30
CA ALA A 143 13.34 1.20 11.24
C ALA A 143 12.77 -0.22 11.24
N LYS A 144 11.95 -0.47 12.26
CA LYS A 144 11.11 -1.66 12.37
C LYS A 144 10.33 -1.89 11.08
N SER A 145 10.15 -3.15 10.72
CA SER A 145 9.30 -3.54 9.58
C SER A 145 7.83 -3.14 9.81
N LYS A 146 7.04 -3.08 8.72
CA LYS A 146 5.59 -2.89 8.78
C LYS A 146 4.93 -3.86 9.79
N VAL A 147 5.39 -5.11 9.84
CA VAL A 147 4.92 -6.13 10.79
C VAL A 147 5.22 -5.72 12.24
N GLU A 148 6.47 -5.34 12.54
CA GLU A 148 6.87 -4.99 13.92
C GLU A 148 6.12 -3.77 14.45
N ILE A 149 5.94 -2.75 13.61
CA ILE A 149 5.17 -1.55 13.97
C ILE A 149 3.70 -1.90 14.22
N GLY A 150 3.11 -2.73 13.36
CA GLY A 150 1.74 -3.21 13.51
C GLY A 150 1.55 -4.01 14.79
N LEU A 151 2.43 -4.98 15.07
CA LEU A 151 2.40 -5.79 16.28
C LEU A 151 2.51 -4.94 17.57
N ASP A 152 3.47 -4.02 17.60
CA ASP A 152 3.64 -3.12 18.77
C ASP A 152 2.36 -2.31 19.03
N TYR A 153 1.75 -1.79 17.97
CA TYR A 153 0.51 -1.03 18.09
C TYR A 153 -0.65 -1.89 18.58
N MET A 154 -0.82 -3.10 18.02
CA MET A 154 -1.88 -4.01 18.39
C MET A 154 -1.75 -4.47 19.86
N VAL A 155 -0.53 -4.82 20.30
CA VAL A 155 -0.26 -5.21 21.69
C VAL A 155 -0.54 -4.05 22.65
N LYS A 156 -0.01 -2.86 22.35
CA LYS A 156 -0.20 -1.66 23.17
C LYS A 156 -1.68 -1.30 23.36
N ASN A 157 -2.48 -1.43 22.31
CA ASN A 157 -3.89 -1.07 22.29
C ASN A 157 -4.83 -2.25 22.52
N LYS A 158 -4.29 -3.47 22.79
CA LYS A 158 -5.04 -4.71 23.05
C LYS A 158 -6.03 -5.07 21.93
N ILE A 159 -5.66 -4.81 20.68
CA ILE A 159 -6.49 -5.08 19.51
C ILE A 159 -6.47 -6.58 19.24
N LYS A 160 -7.65 -7.19 19.08
CA LYS A 160 -7.78 -8.64 18.83
C LYS A 160 -8.63 -8.96 17.61
N ASN A 161 -9.36 -7.99 17.10
CA ASN A 161 -10.33 -8.18 16.02
C ASN A 161 -10.21 -7.00 15.06
N ALA A 162 -9.41 -7.18 14.01
CA ALA A 162 -9.17 -6.18 12.99
C ALA A 162 -9.25 -6.80 11.59
N LEU A 163 -9.51 -5.97 10.62
CA LEU A 163 -9.41 -6.29 9.20
C LEU A 163 -8.29 -5.45 8.59
N MET A 164 -7.30 -6.12 7.98
CA MET A 164 -6.31 -5.46 7.15
C MET A 164 -6.80 -5.38 5.71
N ILE A 165 -6.66 -4.21 5.11
CA ILE A 165 -7.01 -3.95 3.71
C ILE A 165 -5.77 -3.45 3.01
N GLY A 166 -5.35 -4.14 1.94
CA GLY A 166 -4.16 -3.85 1.16
C GLY A 166 -4.35 -4.23 -0.31
N ASP A 167 -3.30 -4.09 -1.12
CA ASP A 167 -3.32 -4.38 -2.55
C ASP A 167 -2.20 -5.33 -3.01
N THR A 168 -1.46 -5.91 -2.05
CA THR A 168 -0.33 -6.79 -2.34
C THR A 168 -0.34 -8.07 -1.50
N ILE A 169 0.40 -9.10 -1.97
CA ILE A 169 0.71 -10.30 -1.19
C ILE A 169 1.42 -9.92 0.12
N HIS A 170 2.23 -8.85 0.11
CA HIS A 170 2.92 -8.39 1.31
C HIS A 170 1.92 -7.94 2.41
N ASP A 171 0.80 -7.31 2.03
CA ASP A 171 -0.25 -6.95 2.98
C ASP A 171 -0.93 -8.19 3.56
N TYR A 172 -1.15 -9.21 2.74
CA TYR A 172 -1.63 -10.50 3.22
C TYR A 172 -0.64 -11.14 4.22
N GLU A 173 0.67 -11.16 3.92
CA GLU A 173 1.71 -11.66 4.82
C GLU A 173 1.73 -10.87 6.14
N VAL A 174 1.61 -9.54 6.07
CA VAL A 174 1.48 -8.67 7.26
C VAL A 174 0.25 -9.06 8.06
N SER A 175 -0.91 -9.24 7.44
CA SER A 175 -2.15 -9.64 8.12
C SER A 175 -2.01 -10.98 8.85
N LEU A 176 -1.34 -11.95 8.24
CA LEU A 176 -1.03 -13.25 8.87
C LEU A 176 -0.14 -13.07 10.09
N ALA A 177 0.91 -12.27 9.98
CA ALA A 177 1.83 -12.00 11.08
C ALA A 177 1.15 -11.26 12.23
N LEU A 178 0.19 -10.38 11.94
CA LEU A 178 -0.63 -9.67 12.93
C LEU A 178 -1.74 -10.55 13.52
N GLY A 179 -2.06 -11.69 12.90
CA GLY A 179 -3.17 -12.55 13.31
C GLY A 179 -4.55 -11.93 13.10
N VAL A 180 -4.70 -11.15 12.01
CA VAL A 180 -5.95 -10.48 11.65
C VAL A 180 -6.50 -10.97 10.32
N ASP A 181 -7.80 -10.74 10.06
CA ASP A 181 -8.38 -11.01 8.75
C ASP A 181 -7.79 -10.07 7.68
N CYS A 182 -7.78 -10.54 6.44
CA CYS A 182 -7.30 -9.78 5.28
C CYS A 182 -8.35 -9.67 4.19
N LEU A 183 -8.35 -8.53 3.52
CA LEU A 183 -9.07 -8.25 2.29
C LEU A 183 -8.13 -7.52 1.33
N LEU A 184 -8.13 -7.88 0.07
CA LEU A 184 -7.25 -7.28 -0.93
C LEU A 184 -8.06 -6.52 -2.00
N ILE A 185 -7.48 -5.43 -2.51
CA ILE A 185 -8.04 -4.60 -3.58
C ILE A 185 -7.21 -4.77 -4.84
N SER A 186 -7.86 -5.13 -5.95
CA SER A 186 -7.17 -5.46 -7.22
C SER A 186 -6.79 -4.24 -8.07
N ALA A 187 -7.13 -3.04 -7.62
CA ALA A 187 -6.83 -1.81 -8.36
C ALA A 187 -5.37 -1.31 -8.18
N GLY A 188 -4.61 -1.93 -7.28
CA GLY A 188 -3.28 -1.50 -6.84
C GLY A 188 -2.11 -2.04 -7.64
N HIS A 189 -1.00 -2.29 -6.92
CA HIS A 189 0.30 -2.65 -7.49
C HIS A 189 0.40 -4.10 -7.97
N GLN A 190 -0.50 -5.01 -7.54
CA GLN A 190 -0.50 -6.40 -8.00
C GLN A 190 -1.79 -6.77 -8.72
N SER A 191 -1.67 -7.68 -9.69
CA SER A 191 -2.80 -8.14 -10.47
C SER A 191 -3.81 -8.92 -9.63
N LYS A 192 -5.08 -8.89 -10.05
CA LYS A 192 -6.14 -9.67 -9.40
C LYS A 192 -5.82 -11.17 -9.34
N GLU A 193 -5.22 -11.72 -10.40
CA GLU A 193 -4.78 -13.12 -10.45
C GLU A 193 -3.78 -13.46 -9.36
N THR A 194 -2.78 -12.58 -9.19
CA THR A 194 -1.77 -12.71 -8.13
C THR A 194 -2.41 -12.69 -6.75
N LEU A 195 -3.31 -11.74 -6.50
CA LEU A 195 -3.99 -11.57 -5.21
C LEU A 195 -4.93 -12.72 -4.86
N LEU A 196 -5.61 -13.30 -5.86
CA LEU A 196 -6.49 -14.46 -5.66
C LEU A 196 -5.73 -15.68 -5.13
N SER A 197 -4.43 -15.80 -5.37
CA SER A 197 -3.59 -16.87 -4.82
C SER A 197 -3.50 -16.86 -3.29
N CYS A 198 -3.78 -15.74 -2.64
CA CYS A 198 -3.78 -15.62 -1.17
C CYS A 198 -4.97 -16.33 -0.50
N GLY A 199 -6.02 -16.67 -1.25
CA GLY A 199 -7.21 -17.35 -0.70
C GLY A 199 -8.08 -16.48 0.23
N VAL A 200 -7.91 -15.16 0.19
CA VAL A 200 -8.72 -14.16 0.91
C VAL A 200 -9.64 -13.42 -0.07
N PRO A 201 -10.67 -12.69 0.40
CA PRO A 201 -11.49 -11.87 -0.48
C PRO A 201 -10.66 -10.85 -1.27
N VAL A 202 -10.90 -10.73 -2.57
CA VAL A 202 -10.31 -9.74 -3.47
C VAL A 202 -11.43 -8.96 -4.13
N LEU A 203 -11.46 -7.65 -3.92
CA LEU A 203 -12.48 -6.74 -4.44
C LEU A 203 -11.89 -5.81 -5.50
N ASP A 204 -12.71 -5.37 -6.42
CA ASP A 204 -12.32 -4.43 -7.48
C ASP A 204 -12.58 -2.96 -7.08
N ASP A 205 -13.49 -2.73 -6.14
CA ASP A 205 -13.86 -1.40 -5.65
C ASP A 205 -13.90 -1.37 -4.11
N LEU A 206 -13.42 -0.28 -3.54
CA LEU A 206 -13.42 -0.06 -2.09
C LEU A 206 -14.84 -0.02 -1.50
N ALA A 207 -15.85 0.40 -2.25
CA ALA A 207 -17.24 0.42 -1.77
C ALA A 207 -17.80 -0.98 -1.52
N ASP A 208 -17.29 -2.00 -2.23
CA ASP A 208 -17.77 -3.38 -2.10
C ASP A 208 -17.40 -3.99 -0.73
N ILE A 209 -16.49 -3.35 0.02
CA ILE A 209 -16.15 -3.73 1.41
C ILE A 209 -17.43 -3.82 2.27
N LEU A 210 -18.41 -2.96 2.03
CA LEU A 210 -19.68 -2.91 2.78
C LEU A 210 -20.53 -4.18 2.64
N GLU A 211 -20.27 -4.98 1.62
CA GLU A 211 -20.94 -6.27 1.44
C GLU A 211 -20.41 -7.35 2.42
N LEU A 212 -19.19 -7.18 2.91
CA LEU A 212 -18.47 -8.15 3.73
C LEU A 212 -18.48 -7.82 5.22
N ILE A 213 -18.70 -6.55 5.57
CA ILE A 213 -18.60 -6.06 6.96
C ILE A 213 -19.99 -5.84 7.55
N GLU A 214 -20.14 -6.21 8.84
CA GLU A 214 -21.28 -5.87 9.70
C GLU A 214 -20.85 -4.84 10.74
N LEU A 215 -21.75 -3.91 11.08
CA LEU A 215 -21.54 -2.89 12.13
C LEU A 215 -21.78 -3.43 13.54
#